data_45b49401d788f8eaa2fab3e779abc559
#
_entry.id   45b49401d788f8eaa2fab3e779abc559
#
_cell.length_a   1.000
_cell.length_b   1.000
_cell.length_c   1.000
_cell.angle_alpha   90.00
_cell.angle_beta   90.00
_cell.angle_gamma   90.00
#
_symmetry.space_group_name_H-M   'P 1'
#
loop_
_entity.id
_entity.type
_entity.pdbx_description
1 polymer ?
#
loop_
_entity_poly.entity_id
_entity_poly.type
_entity_poly.pdbx_seq_one_letter_code
_entity_poly.pdbx_strand_id
1 'polypeptide(L)'
;STILLKIRKLHKNKSNTLGKNILISDFQNKYEVEFTNVTPPISIVKLETSTQNNVSIDSVYIASTSIDKTNLKVVVRNQGTKKNNIPITLYNDQKLISKQTFSIEKNGTYTIDFNIDKGTQFLGKIQITLSDTFTFDNRFNFALNSNEKINVLSIGKEADFLSKIYTKKEFIYTHYTPEEINF
;
A
#
# COMPACT_ATOMS: atom_id res chain seq x y z
N SER A 1 -19.75 19.88 9.72
CA SER A 1 -19.81 18.50 9.18
C SER A 1 -21.01 18.34 8.25
N THR A 2 -20.83 17.68 7.12
CA THR A 2 -21.85 17.49 6.07
C THR A 2 -23.11 16.77 6.60
N ILE A 3 -22.95 15.88 7.59
CA ILE A 3 -24.04 15.13 8.22
C ILE A 3 -24.97 16.06 9.00
N LEU A 4 -24.42 16.96 9.80
CA LEU A 4 -25.22 17.93 10.59
C LEU A 4 -26.00 18.88 9.69
N LEU A 5 -25.43 19.30 8.56
CA LEU A 5 -26.14 20.12 7.57
C LEU A 5 -27.32 19.38 6.92
N LYS A 6 -27.14 18.08 6.60
CA LYS A 6 -28.22 17.24 6.08
C LYS A 6 -29.38 17.09 7.09
N ILE A 7 -29.03 16.82 8.36
CA ILE A 7 -30.06 16.71 9.44
C ILE A 7 -30.84 18.01 9.59
N ARG A 8 -30.15 19.17 9.63
CA ARG A 8 -30.82 20.49 9.70
C ARG A 8 -31.73 20.73 8.51
N LYS A 9 -31.31 20.34 7.30
CA LYS A 9 -32.12 20.50 6.09
C LYS A 9 -33.38 19.63 6.09
N LEU A 10 -33.30 18.40 6.59
CA LEU A 10 -34.44 17.50 6.74
C LEU A 10 -35.45 18.01 7.75
N HIS A 11 -34.99 18.61 8.86
CA HIS A 11 -35.89 19.21 9.86
C HIS A 11 -36.58 20.48 9.38
N LYS A 12 -35.94 21.32 8.55
CA LYS A 12 -36.57 22.51 7.97
C LYS A 12 -37.74 22.16 7.04
N ASN A 13 -37.70 21.02 6.40
CA ASN A 13 -38.74 20.60 5.43
C ASN A 13 -39.91 19.84 6.07
N LYS A 14 -39.87 19.52 7.37
CA LYS A 14 -40.91 18.78 8.10
C LYS A 14 -41.25 19.50 9.41
N SER A 15 -42.04 20.51 9.35
CA SER A 15 -42.37 21.41 10.47
C SER A 15 -43.22 20.79 11.58
N ASN A 16 -43.61 19.50 11.54
CA ASN A 16 -44.55 18.92 12.51
C ASN A 16 -44.29 17.48 12.93
N THR A 17 -43.09 16.93 12.79
CA THR A 17 -42.77 15.60 13.29
C THR A 17 -41.65 15.66 14.35
N LEU A 18 -41.99 15.27 15.58
CA LEU A 18 -41.06 14.98 16.67
C LEU A 18 -40.20 13.73 16.31
N GLY A 19 -39.32 13.89 15.33
CA GLY A 19 -38.37 12.83 14.93
C GLY A 19 -37.18 12.82 15.87
N LYS A 20 -36.83 11.65 16.39
CA LYS A 20 -35.56 11.44 17.07
C LYS A 20 -34.47 11.18 16.02
N ASN A 21 -33.35 11.94 16.07
CA ASN A 21 -32.18 11.68 15.26
C ASN A 21 -31.25 10.75 16.04
N ILE A 22 -30.88 9.64 15.44
CA ILE A 22 -29.93 8.70 16.02
C ILE A 22 -28.76 8.58 15.05
N LEU A 23 -27.56 8.89 15.53
CA LEU A 23 -26.31 8.69 14.81
C LEU A 23 -25.62 7.44 15.36
N ILE A 24 -25.47 6.43 14.49
CA ILE A 24 -24.78 5.19 14.81
C ILE A 24 -23.45 5.18 14.04
N SER A 25 -22.33 5.07 14.74
CA SER A 25 -21.00 5.07 14.13
C SER A 25 -19.97 4.45 15.07
N ASP A 26 -18.89 3.93 14.52
CA ASP A 26 -17.70 3.54 15.26
C ASP A 26 -16.80 4.73 15.63
N PHE A 27 -17.12 5.92 15.16
CA PHE A 27 -16.38 7.17 15.39
C PHE A 27 -14.87 7.00 15.22
N GLN A 28 -14.45 6.43 14.08
CA GLN A 28 -13.03 6.31 13.74
C GLN A 28 -12.34 7.67 13.88
N ASN A 29 -11.28 7.70 14.65
CA ASN A 29 -10.64 8.93 15.15
C ASN A 29 -9.82 9.65 14.07
N LYS A 30 -10.46 10.01 12.97
CA LYS A 30 -9.84 10.79 11.88
C LYS A 30 -9.93 12.31 12.10
N TYR A 31 -10.91 12.77 12.88
CA TYR A 31 -11.12 14.18 13.17
C TYR A 31 -11.82 14.32 14.52
N GLU A 32 -11.37 15.23 15.35
CA GLU A 32 -12.11 15.64 16.55
C GLU A 32 -13.40 16.34 16.08
N VAL A 33 -14.53 15.72 16.30
CA VAL A 33 -15.83 16.31 16.03
C VAL A 33 -16.48 16.64 17.36
N GLU A 34 -16.51 17.92 17.71
CA GLU A 34 -17.30 18.37 18.83
C GLU A 34 -18.79 18.37 18.49
N PHE A 35 -19.55 17.62 19.25
CA PHE A 35 -21.01 17.55 19.15
C PHE A 35 -21.72 18.43 20.18
N THR A 36 -21.06 19.47 20.68
CA THR A 36 -21.63 20.43 21.64
C THR A 36 -22.68 21.31 20.96
N ASN A 37 -23.83 21.47 21.61
CA ASN A 37 -24.93 22.36 21.16
C ASN A 37 -25.47 22.07 19.76
N VAL A 38 -25.62 20.79 19.41
CA VAL A 38 -26.24 20.41 18.12
C VAL A 38 -27.75 20.56 18.17
N THR A 39 -28.32 21.39 17.30
CA THR A 39 -29.75 21.57 17.10
C THR A 39 -30.15 21.08 15.71
N PRO A 40 -31.13 20.16 15.55
CA PRO A 40 -31.89 19.44 16.57
C PRO A 40 -31.05 18.40 17.35
N PRO A 41 -31.54 17.97 18.53
CA PRO A 41 -30.77 17.04 19.36
C PRO A 41 -30.59 15.69 18.67
N ILE A 42 -29.38 15.11 18.85
CA ILE A 42 -28.97 13.84 18.27
C ILE A 42 -28.59 12.89 19.39
N SER A 43 -29.18 11.69 19.37
CA SER A 43 -28.71 10.59 20.21
C SER A 43 -27.55 9.89 19.49
N ILE A 44 -26.43 9.67 20.18
CA ILE A 44 -25.24 9.04 19.63
C ILE A 44 -25.15 7.61 20.15
N VAL A 45 -25.01 6.65 19.25
CA VAL A 45 -24.70 5.25 19.57
C VAL A 45 -23.32 4.95 19.00
N LYS A 46 -22.34 4.81 19.87
CA LYS A 46 -21.00 4.38 19.50
C LYS A 46 -20.97 2.86 19.39
N LEU A 47 -20.56 2.36 18.23
CA LEU A 47 -20.28 0.94 18.05
C LEU A 47 -18.87 0.67 18.57
N GLU A 48 -18.75 -0.23 19.53
CA GLU A 48 -17.44 -0.72 19.97
C GLU A 48 -17.14 -2.03 19.28
N THR A 49 -15.94 -2.10 18.69
CA THR A 49 -15.46 -3.34 18.09
C THR A 49 -15.04 -4.30 19.22
N SER A 50 -15.48 -5.54 19.15
CA SER A 50 -14.90 -6.61 19.99
C SER A 50 -13.39 -6.73 19.69
N THR A 51 -12.60 -7.05 20.70
CA THR A 51 -11.17 -7.34 20.54
C THR A 51 -10.99 -8.45 19.52
N GLN A 52 -10.41 -8.09 18.36
CA GLN A 52 -10.18 -9.04 17.29
C GLN A 52 -8.71 -9.46 17.31
N ASN A 53 -8.47 -10.77 17.25
CA ASN A 53 -7.14 -11.32 17.04
C ASN A 53 -6.90 -11.38 15.52
N ASN A 54 -6.29 -10.35 14.98
CA ASN A 54 -6.02 -10.24 13.55
C ASN A 54 -4.55 -9.86 13.29
N VAL A 55 -3.95 -10.47 12.29
CA VAL A 55 -2.62 -10.10 11.77
C VAL A 55 -2.79 -9.73 10.31
N SER A 56 -2.49 -8.52 9.95
CA SER A 56 -2.68 -7.98 8.60
C SER A 56 -1.38 -7.51 7.96
N ILE A 57 -1.34 -7.52 6.65
CA ILE A 57 -0.32 -6.81 5.89
C ILE A 57 -0.74 -5.34 5.81
N ASP A 58 -0.03 -4.47 6.54
CA ASP A 58 -0.34 -3.05 6.62
C ASP A 58 0.14 -2.30 5.38
N SER A 59 1.39 -2.54 4.98
CA SER A 59 1.97 -1.90 3.81
C SER A 59 3.09 -2.72 3.18
N VAL A 60 3.29 -2.51 1.87
CA VAL A 60 4.40 -3.07 1.09
C VAL A 60 5.01 -1.97 0.25
N TYR A 61 6.31 -1.78 0.35
CA TYR A 61 7.00 -0.73 -0.40
C TYR A 61 8.44 -1.12 -0.77
N ILE A 62 8.97 -0.48 -1.81
CA ILE A 62 10.36 -0.62 -2.21
C ILE A 62 11.21 0.23 -1.27
N ALA A 63 12.08 -0.41 -0.49
CA ALA A 63 12.99 0.25 0.42
C ALA A 63 14.27 0.72 -0.29
N SER A 64 14.79 -0.11 -1.19
CA SER A 64 15.97 0.21 -1.99
C SER A 64 16.01 -0.59 -3.27
N THR A 65 16.75 -0.08 -4.24
CA THR A 65 16.97 -0.73 -5.52
C THR A 65 18.47 -0.68 -5.84
N SER A 66 19.08 -1.84 -6.03
CA SER A 66 20.46 -1.97 -6.51
C SER A 66 20.46 -2.34 -8.00
N ILE A 67 21.65 -2.59 -8.57
CA ILE A 67 21.81 -3.00 -9.96
C ILE A 67 21.05 -4.29 -10.26
N ASP A 68 21.13 -5.27 -9.35
CA ASP A 68 20.62 -6.62 -9.57
C ASP A 68 19.39 -6.98 -8.74
N LYS A 69 19.08 -6.19 -7.70
CA LYS A 69 18.01 -6.54 -6.73
C LYS A 69 17.16 -5.34 -6.35
N THR A 70 15.91 -5.63 -6.06
CA THR A 70 14.96 -4.72 -5.42
C THR A 70 14.64 -5.28 -4.03
N ASN A 71 14.86 -4.48 -3.00
CA ASN A 71 14.47 -4.81 -1.63
C ASN A 71 13.06 -4.30 -1.36
N LEU A 72 12.16 -5.22 -1.01
CA LEU A 72 10.82 -4.91 -0.55
C LEU A 72 10.75 -5.00 0.96
N LYS A 73 10.13 -4.02 1.58
CA LYS A 73 9.71 -4.09 2.98
C LYS A 73 8.23 -4.35 3.07
N VAL A 74 7.88 -5.31 3.90
CA VAL A 74 6.52 -5.70 4.24
C VAL A 74 6.29 -5.38 5.70
N VAL A 75 5.39 -4.44 5.97
CA VAL A 75 4.98 -4.11 7.33
C VAL A 75 3.75 -4.91 7.68
N VAL A 76 3.85 -5.66 8.77
CA VAL A 76 2.76 -6.48 9.31
C VAL A 76 2.31 -5.89 10.64
N ARG A 77 1.02 -5.85 10.87
CA ARG A 77 0.40 -5.35 12.09
C ARG A 77 -0.38 -6.47 12.80
N ASN A 78 -0.19 -6.58 14.10
CA ASN A 78 -0.98 -7.47 14.96
C ASN A 78 -1.98 -6.64 15.77
N GLN A 79 -3.24 -7.02 15.71
CA GLN A 79 -4.33 -6.47 16.53
C GLN A 79 -4.83 -7.60 17.43
N GLY A 80 -4.11 -7.86 18.53
CA GLY A 80 -4.47 -8.93 19.44
C GLY A 80 -3.28 -9.47 20.23
N THR A 81 -3.36 -10.72 20.64
CA THR A 81 -2.32 -11.39 21.45
C THR A 81 -1.04 -11.62 20.64
N LYS A 82 0.09 -11.77 21.32
CA LYS A 82 1.37 -12.17 20.73
C LYS A 82 1.20 -13.42 19.87
N LYS A 83 1.84 -13.44 18.69
CA LYS A 83 1.90 -14.57 17.77
C LYS A 83 3.33 -14.95 17.50
N ASN A 84 3.58 -16.26 17.41
CA ASN A 84 4.92 -16.79 17.15
C ASN A 84 4.91 -17.67 15.90
N ASN A 85 6.06 -17.70 15.20
CA ASN A 85 6.32 -18.60 14.07
C ASN A 85 5.26 -18.53 12.96
N ILE A 86 4.82 -17.31 12.62
CA ILE A 86 3.85 -17.09 11.54
C ILE A 86 4.57 -17.20 10.21
N PRO A 87 4.15 -18.11 9.31
CA PRO A 87 4.73 -18.18 7.97
C PRO A 87 4.26 -17.02 7.10
N ILE A 88 5.22 -16.43 6.38
CA ILE A 88 4.96 -15.46 5.31
C ILE A 88 5.70 -15.88 4.05
N THR A 89 5.05 -15.79 2.91
CA THR A 89 5.55 -16.23 1.62
C THR A 89 5.46 -15.13 0.59
N LEU A 90 6.47 -15.07 -0.29
CA LEU A 90 6.49 -14.25 -1.49
C LEU A 90 6.44 -15.14 -2.72
N TYR A 91 5.51 -14.85 -3.62
CA TYR A 91 5.37 -15.51 -4.91
C TYR A 91 5.60 -14.52 -6.06
N ASN A 92 6.07 -15.03 -7.19
CA ASN A 92 5.94 -14.40 -8.49
C ASN A 92 4.94 -15.22 -9.30
N ASP A 93 3.77 -14.67 -9.56
CA ASP A 93 2.61 -15.39 -10.08
C ASP A 93 2.30 -16.62 -9.20
N GLN A 94 2.53 -17.83 -9.70
CA GLN A 94 2.33 -19.07 -8.93
C GLN A 94 3.63 -19.65 -8.36
N LYS A 95 4.80 -19.12 -8.77
CA LYS A 95 6.11 -19.62 -8.32
C LYS A 95 6.46 -19.05 -6.95
N LEU A 96 6.72 -19.94 -5.98
CA LEU A 96 7.25 -19.53 -4.67
C LEU A 96 8.67 -19.00 -4.83
N ILE A 97 8.91 -17.77 -4.39
CA ILE A 97 10.21 -17.10 -4.43
C ILE A 97 10.92 -17.20 -3.08
N SER A 98 10.17 -16.91 -2.00
CA SER A 98 10.74 -16.91 -0.66
C SER A 98 9.69 -17.30 0.37
N LYS A 99 10.14 -17.98 1.43
CA LYS A 99 9.35 -18.29 2.62
C LYS A 99 10.14 -17.94 3.86
N GLN A 100 9.53 -17.18 4.75
CA GLN A 100 10.11 -16.79 6.04
C GLN A 100 9.09 -17.06 7.16
N THR A 101 9.55 -16.97 8.40
CA THR A 101 8.68 -16.98 9.58
C THR A 101 9.02 -15.77 10.43
N PHE A 102 8.01 -15.21 11.08
CA PHE A 102 8.19 -14.09 11.99
C PHE A 102 7.36 -14.29 13.26
N SER A 103 7.73 -13.55 14.30
CA SER A 103 6.94 -13.42 15.52
C SER A 103 6.59 -11.96 15.73
N ILE A 104 5.42 -11.69 16.28
CA ILE A 104 4.92 -10.33 16.45
C ILE A 104 4.28 -10.18 17.82
N GLU A 105 4.63 -9.10 18.50
CA GLU A 105 4.14 -8.81 19.84
C GLU A 105 2.65 -8.39 19.83
N LYS A 106 2.04 -8.43 21.01
CA LYS A 106 0.66 -7.97 21.21
C LYS A 106 0.51 -6.53 20.74
N ASN A 107 -0.46 -6.29 19.87
CA ASN A 107 -0.76 -4.97 19.29
C ASN A 107 0.47 -4.28 18.65
N GLY A 108 1.44 -5.09 18.19
CA GLY A 108 2.69 -4.61 17.62
C GLY A 108 2.71 -4.58 16.09
N THR A 109 3.82 -4.07 15.57
CA THR A 109 4.18 -4.12 14.15
C THR A 109 5.49 -4.85 13.97
N TYR A 110 5.66 -5.49 12.81
CA TYR A 110 6.90 -6.15 12.43
C TYR A 110 7.20 -5.90 10.96
N THR A 111 8.46 -5.71 10.62
CA THR A 111 8.88 -5.47 9.23
C THR A 111 9.72 -6.63 8.73
N ILE A 112 9.37 -7.15 7.57
CA ILE A 112 10.05 -8.26 6.90
C ILE A 112 10.65 -7.74 5.60
N ASP A 113 11.89 -8.15 5.30
CA ASP A 113 12.59 -7.82 4.08
C ASP A 113 12.55 -8.98 3.08
N PHE A 114 12.21 -8.67 1.82
CA PHE A 114 12.30 -9.59 0.70
C PHE A 114 13.18 -8.99 -0.40
N ASN A 115 14.10 -9.78 -0.93
CA ASN A 115 14.91 -9.40 -2.07
C ASN A 115 14.39 -10.06 -3.33
N ILE A 116 14.15 -9.27 -4.37
CA ILE A 116 13.67 -9.69 -5.68
C ILE A 116 14.74 -9.38 -6.71
N ASP A 117 15.08 -10.36 -7.55
CA ASP A 117 16.02 -10.15 -8.65
C ASP A 117 15.38 -9.25 -9.71
N LYS A 118 16.14 -8.25 -10.17
CA LYS A 118 15.73 -7.36 -11.26
C LYS A 118 15.79 -8.05 -12.62
N GLY A 119 15.00 -7.60 -13.55
CA GLY A 119 15.13 -7.90 -14.98
C GLY A 119 13.95 -8.62 -15.61
N THR A 120 12.95 -9.03 -14.84
CA THR A 120 11.72 -9.63 -15.36
C THR A 120 10.50 -8.97 -14.74
N GLN A 121 9.39 -9.00 -15.47
CA GLN A 121 8.10 -8.65 -14.90
C GLN A 121 7.83 -9.53 -13.68
N PHE A 122 7.48 -8.91 -12.57
CA PHE A 122 7.25 -9.59 -11.32
C PHE A 122 5.80 -9.36 -10.86
N LEU A 123 4.99 -10.41 -10.92
CA LEU A 123 3.61 -10.41 -10.42
C LEU A 123 3.61 -10.92 -8.99
N GLY A 124 3.86 -10.00 -8.06
CA GLY A 124 4.09 -10.32 -6.66
C GLY A 124 2.82 -10.62 -5.90
N LYS A 125 2.88 -11.67 -5.08
CA LYS A 125 1.87 -11.99 -4.08
C LYS A 125 2.58 -12.29 -2.76
N ILE A 126 2.28 -11.50 -1.73
CA ILE A 126 2.69 -11.78 -0.35
C ILE A 126 1.51 -12.41 0.36
N GLN A 127 1.77 -13.44 1.13
CA GLN A 127 0.72 -14.16 1.86
C GLN A 127 1.20 -14.58 3.24
N ILE A 128 0.45 -14.21 4.26
CA ILE A 128 0.56 -14.71 5.63
C ILE A 128 -0.31 -15.96 5.74
N THR A 129 0.26 -17.05 6.29
CA THR A 129 -0.48 -18.27 6.54
C THR A 129 -0.88 -18.32 8.02
N LEU A 130 -2.03 -17.74 8.30
CA LEU A 130 -2.64 -17.71 9.64
C LEU A 130 -4.16 -17.79 9.49
N SER A 131 -4.80 -18.55 10.38
CA SER A 131 -6.25 -18.52 10.53
C SER A 131 -6.59 -17.51 11.62
N ASP A 132 -7.13 -16.39 11.22
CA ASP A 132 -7.54 -15.28 12.09
C ASP A 132 -8.91 -14.73 11.68
N THR A 133 -9.28 -13.57 12.24
CA THR A 133 -10.63 -13.02 12.03
C THR A 133 -10.87 -12.57 10.61
N PHE A 134 -9.85 -12.01 9.92
CA PHE A 134 -9.99 -11.46 8.56
C PHE A 134 -8.91 -12.00 7.62
N THR A 135 -9.24 -13.05 6.89
CA THR A 135 -8.28 -13.70 5.98
C THR A 135 -7.99 -12.90 4.71
N PHE A 136 -8.79 -11.89 4.38
CA PHE A 136 -8.63 -11.07 3.18
C PHE A 136 -7.41 -10.13 3.26
N ASP A 137 -7.03 -9.67 4.46
CA ASP A 137 -5.91 -8.77 4.69
C ASP A 137 -4.58 -9.51 4.96
N ASN A 138 -4.62 -10.84 4.93
CA ASN A 138 -3.47 -11.72 4.96
C ASN A 138 -2.77 -11.85 3.58
N ARG A 139 -3.27 -11.17 2.56
CA ARG A 139 -2.74 -11.22 1.20
C ARG A 139 -2.57 -9.82 0.62
N PHE A 140 -1.43 -9.61 -0.05
CA PHE A 140 -1.15 -8.38 -0.79
C PHE A 140 -0.60 -8.73 -2.17
N ASN A 141 -1.22 -8.20 -3.23
CA ASN A 141 -0.80 -8.40 -4.61
C ASN A 141 -0.22 -7.10 -5.16
N PHE A 142 0.87 -7.20 -5.93
CA PHE A 142 1.55 -6.06 -6.55
C PHE A 142 2.20 -6.48 -7.86
N ALA A 143 2.54 -5.52 -8.69
CA ALA A 143 3.33 -5.75 -9.89
C ALA A 143 4.57 -4.85 -9.87
N LEU A 144 5.73 -5.42 -10.19
CA LEU A 144 6.92 -4.67 -10.54
C LEU A 144 7.16 -4.88 -12.03
N ASN A 145 7.10 -3.81 -12.77
CA ASN A 145 7.46 -3.87 -14.19
C ASN A 145 8.97 -3.97 -14.32
N SER A 146 9.44 -4.70 -15.32
CA SER A 146 10.83 -4.57 -15.77
C SER A 146 11.01 -3.10 -16.17
N ASN A 147 12.09 -2.49 -15.73
CA ASN A 147 12.42 -1.16 -16.21
C ASN A 147 12.59 -1.26 -17.74
N GLU A 148 11.71 -0.61 -18.48
CA GLU A 148 11.97 -0.37 -19.90
C GLU A 148 13.28 0.38 -20.02
N LYS A 149 14.15 -0.07 -20.94
CA LYS A 149 15.41 0.62 -21.15
C LYS A 149 15.14 2.04 -21.63
N ILE A 150 15.87 2.97 -21.05
CA ILE A 150 15.77 4.38 -21.41
C ILE A 150 16.48 4.58 -22.77
N ASN A 151 15.75 5.09 -23.77
CA ASN A 151 16.34 5.47 -25.03
C ASN A 151 17.12 6.78 -24.86
N VAL A 152 18.41 6.74 -25.16
CA VAL A 152 19.29 7.92 -25.12
C VAL A 152 19.84 8.15 -26.52
N LEU A 153 19.54 9.29 -27.08
CA LEU A 153 20.07 9.75 -28.36
C LEU A 153 21.14 10.82 -28.12
N SER A 154 22.33 10.61 -28.69
CA SER A 154 23.40 11.58 -28.70
C SER A 154 23.66 12.03 -30.14
N ILE A 155 23.75 13.35 -30.37
CA ILE A 155 24.05 13.95 -31.66
C ILE A 155 25.28 14.82 -31.50
N GLY A 156 26.29 14.59 -32.34
CA GLY A 156 27.51 15.39 -32.32
C GLY A 156 28.77 14.57 -32.60
N LYS A 157 29.93 15.09 -32.15
CA LYS A 157 31.18 14.32 -32.24
C LYS A 157 31.11 13.14 -31.29
N GLU A 158 31.59 12.00 -31.76
CA GLU A 158 31.62 10.78 -30.94
C GLU A 158 32.41 11.02 -29.65
N ALA A 159 31.79 10.63 -28.54
CA ALA A 159 32.39 10.75 -27.24
C ALA A 159 32.35 9.38 -26.54
N ASP A 160 33.46 8.64 -26.57
CA ASP A 160 33.62 7.31 -26.02
C ASP A 160 33.12 7.16 -24.57
N PHE A 161 33.18 8.24 -23.80
CA PHE A 161 32.72 8.22 -22.39
C PHE A 161 31.20 8.06 -22.28
N LEU A 162 30.41 8.57 -23.25
CA LEU A 162 28.95 8.47 -23.22
C LEU A 162 28.51 7.01 -23.38
N SER A 163 29.13 6.26 -24.25
CA SER A 163 28.86 4.83 -24.42
C SER A 163 29.20 4.00 -23.15
N LYS A 164 30.14 4.47 -22.34
CA LYS A 164 30.53 3.87 -21.05
C LYS A 164 29.56 4.25 -19.93
N ILE A 165 28.99 5.46 -19.96
CA ILE A 165 27.98 5.92 -18.98
C ILE A 165 26.62 5.25 -19.28
N TYR A 166 26.19 5.26 -20.54
CA TYR A 166 24.91 4.69 -20.96
C TYR A 166 25.08 3.22 -21.37
N THR A 167 25.22 2.36 -20.35
CA THR A 167 25.44 0.93 -20.58
C THR A 167 24.21 0.23 -21.12
N LYS A 168 24.39 -0.82 -21.94
CA LYS A 168 23.32 -1.64 -22.52
C LYS A 168 22.37 -2.28 -21.49
N LYS A 169 22.70 -2.24 -20.21
CA LYS A 169 21.92 -2.86 -19.15
C LYS A 169 20.65 -2.04 -18.85
N GLU A 170 20.77 -0.70 -18.81
CA GLU A 170 19.69 0.21 -18.42
C GLU A 170 19.25 1.14 -19.57
N PHE A 171 20.09 1.29 -20.60
CA PHE A 171 19.90 2.22 -21.69
C PHE A 171 19.97 1.53 -23.05
N ILE A 172 19.24 2.10 -23.99
CA ILE A 172 19.46 1.91 -25.43
C ILE A 172 20.13 3.19 -25.92
N TYR A 173 21.46 3.17 -26.01
CA TYR A 173 22.24 4.33 -26.46
C TYR A 173 22.43 4.28 -27.95
N THR A 174 22.06 5.35 -28.63
CA THR A 174 22.25 5.56 -30.07
C THR A 174 22.98 6.87 -30.28
N HIS A 175 24.00 6.87 -31.13
CA HIS A 175 24.79 8.04 -31.48
C HIS A 175 24.69 8.30 -32.97
N TYR A 176 24.54 9.57 -33.35
CA TYR A 176 24.61 10.04 -34.74
C TYR A 176 25.53 11.25 -34.86
N THR A 177 26.31 11.31 -35.93
CA THR A 177 26.96 12.54 -36.31
C THR A 177 25.96 13.46 -37.00
N PRO A 178 26.19 14.81 -37.06
CA PRO A 178 25.27 15.73 -37.74
C PRO A 178 25.05 15.39 -39.22
N GLU A 179 26.04 14.76 -39.88
CA GLU A 179 26.01 14.38 -41.28
C GLU A 179 25.12 13.13 -41.51
N GLU A 180 24.89 12.33 -40.52
CA GLU A 180 24.07 11.11 -40.60
C GLU A 180 22.57 11.37 -40.38
N ILE A 181 22.19 12.60 -40.01
CA ILE A 181 20.80 12.95 -39.78
C ILE A 181 20.23 13.54 -41.06
N ASN A 182 19.39 12.78 -41.76
CA ASN A 182 18.54 13.27 -42.80
C ASN A 182 17.22 13.79 -42.20
N PHE A 183 16.92 15.07 -42.44
CA PHE A 183 15.63 15.68 -42.07
C PHE A 183 14.59 15.43 -43.15
#